data_64d35e3af374fc7c1d2e8bfde8bc2ae6
#
_entry.id   64d35e3af374fc7c1d2e8bfde8bc2ae6
#
_cell.length_a   1.000
_cell.length_b   1.000
_cell.length_c   1.000
_cell.angle_alpha   90.00
_cell.angle_beta   90.00
_cell.angle_gamma   90.00
#
_symmetry.space_group_name_H-M   'P 1'
#
loop_
_entity.id
_entity.type
_entity.pdbx_description
1 polymer ?
#
loop_
_entity_poly.entity_id
_entity_poly.type
_entity_poly.pdbx_seq_one_letter_code
_entity_poly.pdbx_strand_id
1 'polypeptide(L)'
;MAIQPDVYVSSQEYLALEKRAVYKSEYIAGTIVAMSGASRKHNLIVTNIVTSLVQQLRGRPCEVYANDMRVKMPASDLYVYPDVVVV
;
A
#
# COMPACT_ATOMS: atom_id res chain seq x y z
N MET A 1 7.42 12.06 -7.45
CA MET A 1 7.42 12.75 -7.26
C MET A 1 7.22 13.55 -6.34
N ALA A 2 6.47 13.89 -6.08
CA ALA A 2 6.48 15.06 -5.44
C ALA A 2 6.13 14.96 -4.02
N ILE A 3 6.92 15.52 -3.21
CA ILE A 3 6.64 15.75 -1.82
C ILE A 3 6.42 17.24 -1.69
N GLN A 4 5.32 17.63 -1.07
CA GLN A 4 5.02 19.04 -0.86
C GLN A 4 4.91 19.28 0.63
N PRO A 5 6.05 19.44 1.30
CA PRO A 5 6.06 19.52 2.77
C PRO A 5 5.34 20.75 3.34
N ASP A 6 5.17 21.79 2.52
CA ASP A 6 4.51 23.01 2.96
C ASP A 6 2.99 22.97 2.85
N VAL A 7 2.44 21.89 2.29
CA VAL A 7 1.01 21.79 2.04
C VAL A 7 0.46 20.59 2.79
N TYR A 8 -0.48 20.87 3.70
CA TYR A 8 -1.18 19.80 4.39
C TYR A 8 -2.38 19.38 3.56
N VAL A 9 -2.52 18.06 3.35
CA VAL A 9 -3.65 17.46 2.65
C VAL A 9 -4.42 16.62 3.65
N SER A 10 -5.73 16.76 3.71
CA SER A 10 -6.54 15.93 4.59
C SER A 10 -6.64 14.51 4.02
N SER A 11 -6.98 13.55 4.88
CA SER A 11 -7.15 12.17 4.43
C SER A 11 -8.27 12.05 3.41
N GLN A 12 -9.34 12.84 3.55
CA GLN A 12 -10.42 12.85 2.57
C GLN A 12 -9.96 13.36 1.21
N GLU A 13 -9.13 14.40 1.20
CA GLU A 13 -8.56 14.92 -0.04
C GLU A 13 -7.65 13.91 -0.69
N TYR A 14 -6.81 13.24 0.12
CA TYR A 14 -5.94 12.18 -0.40
C TYR A 14 -6.75 11.07 -1.06
N LEU A 15 -7.79 10.58 -0.39
CA LEU A 15 -8.60 9.50 -0.95
C LEU A 15 -9.30 9.92 -2.25
N ALA A 16 -9.75 11.16 -2.33
CA ALA A 16 -10.36 11.68 -3.55
C ALA A 16 -9.35 11.76 -4.70
N LEU A 17 -8.13 12.22 -4.40
CA LEU A 17 -7.06 12.29 -5.39
C LEU A 17 -6.62 10.90 -5.83
N GLU A 18 -6.51 9.95 -4.89
CA GLU A 18 -6.06 8.60 -5.18
C GLU A 18 -7.02 7.87 -6.12
N LYS A 19 -8.31 8.12 -6.01
CA LYS A 19 -9.31 7.54 -6.90
C LYS A 19 -9.08 7.88 -8.36
N ARG A 20 -8.53 9.06 -8.63
CA ARG A 20 -8.33 9.56 -10.00
C ARG A 20 -6.88 9.46 -10.46
N ALA A 21 -5.99 9.08 -9.56
CA ALA A 21 -4.57 9.05 -9.87
C ALA A 21 -4.21 7.85 -10.74
N VAL A 22 -3.26 8.06 -11.64
CA VAL A 22 -2.73 7.00 -12.48
C VAL A 22 -1.70 6.18 -11.69
N TYR A 23 -0.97 6.84 -10.79
CA TYR A 23 0.05 6.19 -9.97
C TYR A 23 -0.35 6.21 -8.51
N LYS A 24 0.04 5.16 -7.77
CA LYS A 24 -0.25 5.05 -6.35
C LYS A 24 0.63 6.00 -5.54
N SER A 25 0.06 6.54 -4.47
CA SER A 25 0.79 7.36 -3.51
C SER A 25 0.37 6.98 -2.11
N GLU A 26 1.32 7.04 -1.18
CA GLU A 26 1.04 6.85 0.23
C GLU A 26 0.67 8.19 0.86
N TYR A 27 0.02 8.12 2.01
CA TYR A 27 -0.36 9.30 2.77
C TYR A 27 0.23 9.18 4.16
N ILE A 28 1.02 10.18 4.54
CA ILE A 28 1.72 10.19 5.81
C ILE A 28 1.46 11.54 6.49
N ALA A 29 0.53 11.53 7.44
CA ALA A 29 0.25 12.69 8.31
C ALA A 29 0.16 14.01 7.54
N GLY A 30 -0.67 14.04 6.51
CA GLY A 30 -0.90 15.25 5.72
C GLY A 30 -0.02 15.40 4.50
N THR A 31 0.91 14.48 4.27
CA THR A 31 1.83 14.53 3.13
C THR A 31 1.56 13.37 2.19
N ILE A 32 1.45 13.67 0.90
CA ILE A 32 1.32 12.64 -0.13
C ILE A 32 2.70 12.31 -0.66
N VAL A 33 3.06 11.02 -0.62
CA VAL A 33 4.37 10.54 -1.06
C VAL A 33 4.18 9.56 -2.21
N ALA A 34 4.73 9.90 -3.37
CA ALA A 34 4.63 9.03 -4.53
C ALA A 34 5.42 7.75 -4.30
N MET A 35 4.86 6.63 -4.75
CA MET A 35 5.52 5.34 -4.64
C MET A 35 6.35 5.08 -5.89
N SER A 36 7.55 4.54 -5.69
CA SER A 36 8.40 4.13 -6.81
C SER A 36 8.05 2.71 -7.25
N GLY A 37 8.43 2.36 -8.47
CA GLY A 37 8.23 1.02 -8.98
C GLY A 37 9.14 0.00 -8.31
N ALA A 38 8.78 -1.27 -8.44
CA ALA A 38 9.54 -2.36 -7.85
C ALA A 38 10.48 -2.98 -8.87
N SER A 39 11.61 -3.50 -8.40
CA SER A 39 12.56 -4.20 -9.24
C SER A 39 12.06 -5.63 -9.55
N ARG A 40 12.69 -6.27 -10.54
CA ARG A 40 12.41 -7.67 -10.87
C ARG A 40 12.66 -8.57 -9.67
N LYS A 41 13.77 -8.34 -8.96
CA LYS A 41 14.12 -9.11 -7.77
C LYS A 41 13.07 -8.97 -6.68
N HIS A 42 12.63 -7.75 -6.41
CA HIS A 42 11.59 -7.47 -5.44
C HIS A 42 10.31 -8.24 -5.78
N ASN A 43 9.89 -8.17 -7.04
CA ASN A 43 8.66 -8.84 -7.48
C ASN A 43 8.75 -10.36 -7.34
N LEU A 44 9.91 -10.94 -7.63
CA LEU A 44 10.09 -12.39 -7.46
C LEU A 44 10.01 -12.79 -5.99
N ILE A 45 10.61 -12.02 -5.11
CA ILE A 45 10.54 -12.27 -3.67
C ILE A 45 9.12 -12.19 -3.18
N VAL A 46 8.39 -11.16 -3.56
CA VAL A 46 6.98 -10.99 -3.17
C VAL A 46 6.15 -12.16 -3.67
N THR A 47 6.31 -12.56 -4.92
CA THR A 47 5.58 -13.68 -5.51
C THR A 47 5.82 -14.97 -4.73
N ASN A 48 7.07 -15.24 -4.37
CA ASN A 48 7.41 -16.43 -3.61
C ASN A 48 6.82 -16.42 -2.22
N ILE A 49 6.84 -15.26 -1.56
CA ILE A 49 6.24 -15.11 -0.23
C ILE A 49 4.73 -15.33 -0.30
N VAL A 50 4.05 -14.70 -1.24
CA VAL A 50 2.61 -14.84 -1.41
C VAL A 50 2.24 -16.29 -1.68
N THR A 51 2.97 -16.96 -2.56
CA THR A 51 2.73 -18.38 -2.87
C THR A 51 2.85 -19.25 -1.63
N SER A 52 3.89 -19.04 -0.84
CA SER A 52 4.11 -19.80 0.38
C SER A 52 3.00 -19.55 1.40
N LEU A 53 2.61 -18.30 1.59
CA LEU A 53 1.55 -17.94 2.54
C LEU A 53 0.20 -18.52 2.11
N VAL A 54 -0.14 -18.44 0.83
CA VAL A 54 -1.40 -19.00 0.34
C VAL A 54 -1.46 -20.50 0.62
N GLN A 55 -0.36 -21.21 0.40
CA GLN A 55 -0.30 -22.64 0.68
C GLN A 55 -0.43 -22.96 2.16
N GLN A 56 0.29 -22.19 3.00
CA GLN A 56 0.27 -22.43 4.44
C GLN A 56 -1.05 -22.09 5.09
N LEU A 57 -1.74 -21.10 4.57
CA LEU A 57 -3.01 -20.64 5.15
C LEU A 57 -4.23 -21.26 4.49
N ARG A 58 -4.04 -22.22 3.61
CA ARG A 58 -5.12 -22.90 2.92
C ARG A 58 -6.00 -23.60 3.96
N GLY A 59 -7.32 -23.39 3.85
CA GLY A 59 -8.27 -23.95 4.81
C GLY A 59 -8.44 -23.13 6.07
N ARG A 60 -7.73 -22.02 6.21
CA ARG A 60 -7.88 -21.11 7.35
C ARG A 60 -8.68 -19.89 6.93
N PRO A 61 -9.34 -19.21 7.87
CA PRO A 61 -10.13 -18.02 7.54
C PRO A 61 -9.25 -16.79 7.36
N CYS A 62 -8.24 -16.90 6.51
CA CYS A 62 -7.30 -15.83 6.23
C CYS A 62 -7.21 -15.58 4.73
N GLU A 63 -6.99 -14.33 4.37
CA GLU A 63 -6.80 -13.92 2.98
C GLU A 63 -5.42 -13.29 2.83
N VAL A 64 -4.77 -13.57 1.72
CA VAL A 64 -3.46 -13.02 1.40
C VAL A 64 -3.59 -12.10 0.20
N TYR A 65 -3.13 -10.87 0.37
CA TYR A 65 -3.14 -9.88 -0.70
C TYR A 65 -1.71 -9.46 -1.01
N ALA A 66 -1.35 -9.47 -2.27
CA ALA A 66 -0.13 -8.83 -2.75
C ALA A 66 -0.49 -7.40 -3.13
N ASN A 67 0.41 -6.60 -3.44
CA ASN A 67 0.28 -5.23 -3.93
C ASN A 67 -1.14 -4.69 -4.12
N ASP A 68 -1.25 -3.36 -4.21
CA ASP A 68 -2.47 -2.61 -4.52
C ASP A 68 -3.56 -2.66 -3.45
N MET A 69 -3.31 -3.29 -2.31
CA MET A 69 -4.22 -3.24 -1.17
C MET A 69 -3.83 -2.07 -0.28
N ARG A 70 -4.64 -1.01 -0.30
CA ARG A 70 -4.41 0.15 0.56
C ARG A 70 -4.84 -0.17 1.98
N VAL A 71 -3.97 0.14 2.94
CA VAL A 71 -4.21 -0.13 4.35
C VAL A 71 -4.17 1.18 5.12
N LYS A 72 -5.21 1.41 5.94
CA LYS A 72 -5.25 2.52 6.86
C LYS A 72 -4.73 2.05 8.21
N MET A 73 -3.80 2.81 8.78
CA MET A 73 -3.28 2.53 10.10
C MET A 73 -4.19 3.17 11.13
N PRO A 74 -4.86 2.40 12.00
CA PRO A 74 -5.93 2.92 12.86
C PRO A 74 -5.52 4.02 13.82
N ALA A 75 -4.31 3.91 14.37
CA ALA A 75 -3.83 4.85 15.40
C ALA A 75 -3.02 6.00 14.82
N SER A 76 -2.89 6.06 13.50
CA SER A 76 -2.03 7.04 12.83
C SER A 76 -2.74 7.58 11.61
N ASP A 77 -2.32 8.77 11.18
CA ASP A 77 -2.86 9.39 9.97
C ASP A 77 -2.05 8.90 8.77
N LEU A 78 -2.15 7.58 8.48
CA LEU A 78 -1.38 6.92 7.45
C LEU A 78 -2.26 6.07 6.54
N TYR A 79 -1.97 6.15 5.24
CA TYR A 79 -2.48 5.20 4.24
C TYR A 79 -1.28 4.69 3.46
N VAL A 80 -1.09 3.38 3.47
CA VAL A 80 0.08 2.75 2.84
C VAL A 80 -0.34 1.57 1.98
N TYR A 81 0.58 1.12 1.12
CA TYR A 81 0.37 -0.07 0.28
C TYR A 81 1.48 -1.07 0.61
N PRO A 82 1.30 -1.93 1.61
CA PRO A 82 2.29 -2.97 1.91
C PRO A 82 2.44 -3.94 0.75
N ASP A 83 3.61 -4.55 0.64
CA ASP A 83 3.86 -5.54 -0.41
C ASP A 83 3.04 -6.80 -0.23
N VAL A 84 2.80 -7.21 1.01
CA VAL A 84 2.00 -8.40 1.33
C VAL A 84 1.14 -8.07 2.55
N VAL A 85 -0.13 -8.45 2.48
CA VAL A 85 -1.08 -8.25 3.56
C VAL A 85 -1.80 -9.56 3.82
N VAL A 86 -1.89 -9.96 5.08
CA VAL A 86 -2.67 -11.10 5.52
C VAL A 86 -3.78 -10.61 6.44
N VAL A 87 -4.99 -11.00 6.15
CA VAL A 87 -6.14 -10.63 6.98
C VAL A 87 -7.00 -11.83 7.33
#